data_5083294e78e954d93ac4c904f2f062e7
#
_entry.id   5083294e78e954d93ac4c904f2f062e7
#
_cell.length_a   1.000
_cell.length_b   1.000
_cell.length_c   1.000
_cell.angle_alpha   90.00
_cell.angle_beta   90.00
_cell.angle_gamma   90.00
#
_symmetry.space_group_name_H-M   'P 1'
#
loop_
_entity.id
_entity.type
_entity.pdbx_description
1 polymer ?
#
loop_
_entity_poly.entity_id
_entity_poly.type
_entity_poly.pdbx_seq_one_letter_code
_entity_poly.pdbx_strand_id
1 'polypeptide(L)'
;MKSKKGIVVLGLMGLMGLLGLMGCSDEQSPEQQAAEAAQSYYQRLLDGYADGFLAGRAAYDQMPGDYREQLVKANEQYVKDMQQRHNGLRSVAISPNVGRTDSTLHVVYTFLLLSYGDSTQEEIIVPMVQVDGEWKMK
;
A
#
# COMPACT_ATOMS: atom_id res chain seq x y z
N MET A 1 -12.16 -10.76 -11.56
CA MET A 1 -12.31 -11.10 -10.95
C MET A 1 -12.27 -11.45 -10.51
N LYS A 2 -12.09 -11.24 -10.68
CA LYS A 2 -12.15 -11.67 -10.00
C LYS A 2 -11.89 -11.99 -9.41
N SER A 3 -11.72 -11.95 -9.47
CA SER A 3 -11.59 -12.43 -8.63
C SER A 3 -11.38 -12.86 -8.27
N LYS A 4 -11.19 -12.86 -8.41
CA LYS A 4 -11.13 -13.47 -7.79
C LYS A 4 -10.89 -13.83 -7.26
N LYS A 5 -10.76 -13.73 -7.33
CA LYS A 5 -10.69 -14.26 -6.58
C LYS A 5 -10.51 -14.54 -5.98
N GLY A 6 -10.42 -14.48 -6.04
CA GLY A 6 -10.28 -14.95 -5.09
C GLY A 6 -10.25 -15.29 -4.78
N ILE A 7 -10.10 -15.39 -4.66
CA ILE A 7 -10.13 -16.00 -4.01
C ILE A 7 -10.07 -16.70 -3.69
N VAL A 8 -10.16 -16.73 -3.69
CA VAL A 8 -10.21 -17.55 -3.14
C VAL A 8 -9.71 -17.97 -2.86
N VAL A 9 -9.56 -18.07 -2.64
CA VAL A 9 -9.18 -18.70 -2.04
C VAL A 9 -8.99 -18.73 -1.46
N LEU A 10 -9.19 -18.64 -1.16
CA LEU A 10 -9.14 -18.91 -0.30
C LEU A 10 -9.47 -19.57 0.35
N GLY A 11 -9.87 -19.47 0.30
CA GLY A 11 -10.41 -20.15 1.28
C GLY A 11 -9.74 -21.37 1.57
N LEU A 12 -9.68 -22.04 0.96
CA LEU A 12 -9.14 -23.19 1.17
C LEU A 12 -7.96 -23.09 1.81
N MET A 13 -7.38 -22.28 1.53
CA MET A 13 -6.32 -22.19 2.09
C MET A 13 -6.47 -22.20 3.41
N GLY A 14 -7.41 -21.76 3.73
CA GLY A 14 -7.54 -21.71 5.07
C GLY A 14 -7.19 -22.97 5.68
N LEU A 15 -7.68 -23.90 5.31
CA LEU A 15 -7.50 -24.98 5.98
C LEU A 15 -6.19 -25.47 5.95
N MET A 16 -5.68 -25.60 5.01
CA MET A 16 -4.52 -26.14 5.02
C MET A 16 -3.66 -25.38 5.77
N GLY A 17 -3.87 -24.27 5.75
CA GLY A 17 -2.98 -23.49 6.45
C GLY A 17 -2.85 -23.96 7.77
N LEU A 18 -3.79 -24.51 8.24
CA LEU A 18 -3.72 -24.75 9.50
C LEU A 18 -2.56 -25.46 9.82
N LEU A 19 -2.29 -26.41 9.33
CA LEU A 19 -1.28 -27.06 9.78
C LEU A 19 -0.08 -26.41 9.50
N GLY A 20 0.02 -26.04 8.51
CA GLY A 20 1.25 -25.50 8.25
C GLY A 20 1.49 -24.43 9.10
N LEU A 21 0.60 -23.99 9.40
CA LEU A 21 0.75 -22.93 10.03
C LEU A 21 1.62 -22.92 10.98
N MET A 22 1.76 -23.63 11.30
CA MET A 22 2.44 -23.65 12.24
C MET A 22 3.36 -22.72 12.13
N GLY A 23 3.71 -22.40 12.53
CA GLY A 23 4.53 -21.52 12.68
C GLY A 23 5.14 -20.86 11.66
N CYS A 24 5.80 -21.44 11.12
CA CYS A 24 6.58 -20.86 10.20
C CYS A 24 5.90 -19.88 9.42
N SER A 25 4.85 -20.25 9.07
CA SER A 25 4.26 -19.41 8.16
C SER A 25 3.96 -18.13 8.68
N ASP A 26 3.85 -18.03 9.86
CA ASP A 26 3.48 -16.81 10.34
C ASP A 26 4.52 -15.84 10.06
N GLU A 27 5.61 -16.16 9.63
CA GLU A 27 6.58 -15.21 9.47
C GLU A 27 6.54 -14.62 8.14
N GLN A 28 5.78 -13.61 7.91
CA GLN A 28 5.87 -12.83 6.69
C GLN A 28 7.18 -12.10 6.66
N SER A 29 7.79 -11.99 5.50
CA SER A 29 9.00 -11.20 5.35
C SER A 29 8.72 -9.72 5.59
N PRO A 30 9.73 -8.95 5.99
CA PRO A 30 9.54 -7.51 6.12
C PRO A 30 9.04 -6.87 4.83
N GLU A 31 9.50 -7.37 3.70
CA GLU A 31 9.06 -6.84 2.41
C GLU A 31 7.57 -7.05 2.21
N GLN A 32 7.07 -8.23 2.57
CA GLN A 32 5.64 -8.50 2.42
C GLN A 32 4.82 -7.65 3.39
N GLN A 33 5.27 -7.53 4.62
CA GLN A 33 4.58 -6.70 5.61
C GLN A 33 4.53 -5.26 5.18
N ALA A 34 5.64 -4.73 4.69
CA ALA A 34 5.71 -3.35 4.25
C ALA A 34 4.83 -3.13 3.02
N ALA A 35 4.80 -4.09 2.10
CA ALA A 35 3.99 -3.98 0.90
C ALA A 35 2.50 -3.98 1.24
N GLU A 36 2.09 -4.80 2.21
CA GLU A 36 0.69 -4.81 2.63
C GLU A 36 0.30 -3.49 3.27
N ALA A 37 1.19 -2.91 4.07
CA ALA A 37 0.92 -1.61 4.66
C ALA A 37 0.83 -0.53 3.58
N ALA A 38 1.74 -0.53 2.62
CA ALA A 38 1.70 0.43 1.53
C ALA A 38 0.42 0.30 0.72
N GLN A 39 0.00 -0.93 0.44
CA GLN A 39 -1.24 -1.17 -0.28
C GLN A 39 -2.43 -0.60 0.50
N SER A 40 -2.45 -0.79 1.80
CA SER A 40 -3.52 -0.30 2.65
C SER A 40 -3.61 1.22 2.60
N TYR A 41 -2.48 1.91 2.65
CA TYR A 41 -2.50 3.37 2.58
C TYR A 41 -2.98 3.86 1.21
N TYR A 42 -2.51 3.24 0.13
CA TYR A 42 -2.94 3.64 -1.20
C TYR A 42 -4.40 3.27 -1.46
N GLN A 43 -4.91 2.23 -0.79
CA GLN A 43 -6.33 1.90 -0.89
C GLN A 43 -7.18 3.02 -0.30
N ARG A 44 -6.71 3.65 0.78
CA ARG A 44 -7.41 4.80 1.33
C ARG A 44 -7.45 5.96 0.35
N LEU A 45 -6.36 6.14 -0.41
CA LEU A 45 -6.34 7.15 -1.44
C LEU A 45 -7.38 6.84 -2.52
N LEU A 46 -7.46 5.59 -2.95
CA LEU A 46 -8.45 5.17 -3.93
C LEU A 46 -9.87 5.40 -3.42
N ASP A 47 -10.10 5.17 -2.13
CA ASP A 47 -11.42 5.35 -1.53
C ASP A 47 -11.75 6.81 -1.26
N GLY A 48 -10.84 7.73 -1.55
CA GLY A 48 -11.08 9.15 -1.39
C GLY A 48 -10.71 9.73 -0.03
N TYR A 49 -9.96 8.98 0.78
CA TYR A 49 -9.59 9.45 2.10
C TYR A 49 -8.16 9.98 2.10
N ALA A 50 -7.99 11.21 1.64
CA ALA A 50 -6.66 11.82 1.57
C ALA A 50 -6.00 11.89 2.94
N ASP A 51 -6.76 12.21 3.98
CA ASP A 51 -6.22 12.24 5.32
C ASP A 51 -5.72 10.87 5.75
N GLY A 52 -6.47 9.83 5.48
CA GLY A 52 -6.07 8.48 5.85
C GLY A 52 -4.81 8.04 5.14
N PHE A 53 -4.63 8.47 3.89
CA PHE A 53 -3.42 8.19 3.17
C PHE A 53 -2.24 8.93 3.78
N LEU A 54 -2.39 10.22 4.04
CA LEU A 54 -1.29 11.02 4.56
C LEU A 54 -0.92 10.64 6.00
N ALA A 55 -1.87 10.15 6.77
CA ALA A 55 -1.58 9.65 8.11
C ALA A 55 -0.61 8.48 8.10
N GLY A 56 -0.43 7.85 6.94
CA GLY A 56 0.58 6.80 6.78
C GLY A 56 2.00 7.31 6.60
N ARG A 57 2.21 8.64 6.53
CA ARG A 57 3.56 9.19 6.38
C ARG A 57 4.26 9.22 7.73
N ALA A 58 5.53 8.85 7.72
CA ALA A 58 6.29 8.63 8.94
C ALA A 58 6.33 9.83 9.87
N ALA A 59 6.34 11.02 9.36
CA ALA A 59 6.44 12.22 10.19
C ALA A 59 5.17 13.05 10.19
N TYR A 60 4.06 12.47 9.76
CA TYR A 60 2.86 13.28 9.55
C TYR A 60 2.39 13.98 10.83
N ASP A 61 2.41 13.25 11.96
CA ASP A 61 1.92 13.81 13.21
C ASP A 61 2.81 14.93 13.75
N GLN A 62 4.03 15.01 13.27
CA GLN A 62 4.97 16.01 13.74
C GLN A 62 5.01 17.24 12.86
N MET A 63 4.24 17.26 11.79
CA MET A 63 4.21 18.41 10.89
C MET A 63 3.36 19.52 11.46
N PRO A 64 3.72 20.80 11.23
CA PRO A 64 2.86 21.90 11.63
C PRO A 64 1.48 21.79 10.98
N GLY A 65 0.45 22.24 11.68
CA GLY A 65 -0.92 22.08 11.22
C GLY A 65 -1.19 22.72 9.86
N ASP A 66 -0.64 23.91 9.61
CA ASP A 66 -0.85 24.57 8.33
C ASP A 66 -0.16 23.80 7.20
N TYR A 67 0.99 23.19 7.47
CA TYR A 67 1.67 22.38 6.48
C TYR A 67 0.87 21.13 6.18
N ARG A 68 0.29 20.50 7.21
CA ARG A 68 -0.54 19.31 6.99
C ARG A 68 -1.75 19.67 6.13
N GLU A 69 -2.36 20.84 6.36
CA GLU A 69 -3.50 21.25 5.55
C GLU A 69 -3.12 21.42 4.09
N GLN A 70 -1.93 21.98 3.83
CA GLN A 70 -1.47 22.14 2.47
C GLN A 70 -1.23 20.77 1.80
N LEU A 71 -0.69 19.81 2.56
CA LEU A 71 -0.48 18.47 2.03
C LEU A 71 -1.79 17.79 1.71
N VAL A 72 -2.80 17.96 2.55
CA VAL A 72 -4.11 17.37 2.31
C VAL A 72 -4.70 17.94 1.02
N LYS A 73 -4.62 19.27 0.84
CA LYS A 73 -5.15 19.89 -0.36
C LYS A 73 -4.39 19.43 -1.61
N ALA A 74 -3.07 19.35 -1.52
CA ALA A 74 -2.28 18.89 -2.65
C ALA A 74 -2.63 17.44 -2.99
N ASN A 75 -2.88 16.62 -1.97
CA ASN A 75 -3.22 15.24 -2.20
C ASN A 75 -4.62 15.10 -2.78
N GLU A 76 -5.55 15.95 -2.36
CA GLU A 76 -6.88 15.95 -2.96
C GLU A 76 -6.81 16.30 -4.43
N GLN A 77 -5.95 17.25 -4.79
CA GLN A 77 -5.76 17.60 -6.19
C GLN A 77 -5.13 16.42 -6.96
N TYR A 78 -4.20 15.73 -6.34
CA TYR A 78 -3.58 14.56 -6.94
C TYR A 78 -4.62 13.48 -7.21
N VAL A 79 -5.54 13.25 -6.27
CA VAL A 79 -6.61 12.27 -6.45
C VAL A 79 -7.50 12.68 -7.61
N LYS A 80 -7.85 13.98 -7.72
CA LYS A 80 -8.68 14.44 -8.82
C LYS A 80 -7.98 14.21 -10.15
N ASP A 81 -6.68 14.50 -10.21
CA ASP A 81 -5.93 14.30 -11.44
C ASP A 81 -5.89 12.82 -11.82
N MET A 82 -5.75 11.93 -10.82
CA MET A 82 -5.76 10.50 -11.08
C MET A 82 -7.13 10.03 -11.57
N GLN A 83 -8.20 10.64 -11.06
CA GLN A 83 -9.54 10.25 -11.52
C GLN A 83 -9.79 10.69 -12.96
N GLN A 84 -9.10 11.71 -13.43
CA GLN A 84 -9.25 12.16 -14.81
C GLN A 84 -8.31 11.42 -15.75
N ARG A 85 -7.15 10.99 -15.22
CA ARG A 85 -6.18 10.33 -16.05
C ARG A 85 -6.55 8.87 -16.22
N HIS A 86 -6.42 8.35 -17.40
CA HIS A 86 -6.60 6.91 -17.66
C HIS A 86 -7.97 6.40 -17.19
N ASN A 87 -8.97 7.27 -17.16
CA ASN A 87 -10.31 6.95 -16.69
C ASN A 87 -10.36 6.54 -15.22
N GLY A 88 -9.39 7.02 -14.43
CA GLY A 88 -9.42 6.87 -12.99
C GLY A 88 -8.76 5.61 -12.49
N LEU A 89 -8.25 5.70 -11.26
CA LEU A 89 -7.61 4.58 -10.59
C LEU A 89 -8.70 3.59 -10.17
N ARG A 90 -8.50 2.31 -10.47
CA ARG A 90 -9.49 1.27 -10.17
C ARG A 90 -9.04 0.33 -9.08
N SER A 91 -7.77 0.01 -9.01
CA SER A 91 -7.30 -0.91 -7.98
C SER A 91 -5.84 -0.69 -7.66
N VAL A 92 -5.48 -1.11 -6.46
CA VAL A 92 -4.11 -1.08 -5.98
C VAL A 92 -3.77 -2.49 -5.54
N ALA A 93 -2.74 -3.06 -6.11
CA ALA A 93 -2.31 -4.41 -5.76
C ALA A 93 -0.83 -4.41 -5.43
N ILE A 94 -0.37 -5.42 -4.72
CA ILE A 94 1.05 -5.60 -4.49
C ILE A 94 1.63 -6.20 -5.77
N SER A 95 2.70 -5.58 -6.28
CA SER A 95 3.36 -6.08 -7.47
C SER A 95 3.97 -7.45 -7.20
N PRO A 96 4.11 -8.32 -8.20
CA PRO A 96 4.83 -9.58 -8.03
C PRO A 96 6.25 -9.39 -7.53
N ASN A 97 6.85 -8.22 -7.73
CA ASN A 97 8.18 -7.94 -7.23
C ASN A 97 8.20 -7.71 -5.72
N VAL A 98 7.07 -7.48 -5.11
CA VAL A 98 6.82 -7.28 -3.68
C VAL A 98 7.62 -6.11 -3.09
N GLY A 99 8.91 -6.27 -2.89
CA GLY A 99 9.72 -5.22 -2.30
C GLY A 99 11.17 -5.60 -2.18
N ARG A 100 11.99 -4.63 -1.78
CA ARG A 100 13.42 -4.82 -1.61
C ARG A 100 13.89 -4.00 -0.42
N THR A 101 14.68 -4.62 0.45
CA THR A 101 15.18 -3.95 1.64
C THR A 101 16.54 -3.32 1.38
N ASP A 102 16.68 -2.06 1.82
CA ASP A 102 17.99 -1.43 1.91
C ASP A 102 18.36 -1.41 3.39
N SER A 103 19.21 -2.33 3.81
CA SER A 103 19.52 -2.46 5.23
C SER A 103 20.36 -1.30 5.75
N THR A 104 21.10 -0.64 4.87
CA THR A 104 21.89 0.52 5.29
C THR A 104 21.01 1.68 5.71
N LEU A 105 19.94 1.93 4.93
CA LEU A 105 19.04 3.03 5.21
C LEU A 105 17.83 2.59 6.04
N HIS A 106 17.71 1.31 6.33
CA HIS A 106 16.56 0.75 7.06
C HIS A 106 15.25 1.09 6.37
N VAL A 107 15.24 0.98 5.04
CA VAL A 107 14.07 1.28 4.22
C VAL A 107 13.71 0.05 3.40
N VAL A 108 12.42 -0.23 3.31
CA VAL A 108 11.94 -1.26 2.39
C VAL A 108 11.24 -0.54 1.24
N TYR A 109 11.74 -0.74 0.03
CA TYR A 109 11.12 -0.17 -1.16
C TYR A 109 10.09 -1.17 -1.63
N THR A 110 8.82 -0.83 -1.47
CA THR A 110 7.74 -1.72 -1.89
C THR A 110 7.27 -1.34 -3.29
N PHE A 111 6.74 -2.32 -4.01
CA PHE A 111 6.28 -2.08 -5.37
C PHE A 111 4.80 -2.36 -5.43
N LEU A 112 4.02 -1.37 -5.80
CA LEU A 112 2.58 -1.50 -5.96
C LEU A 112 2.21 -1.38 -7.42
N LEU A 113 1.15 -2.07 -7.81
CA LEU A 113 0.65 -2.04 -9.17
C LEU A 113 -0.67 -1.31 -9.16
N LEU A 114 -0.72 -0.19 -9.82
CA LEU A 114 -1.93 0.61 -9.95
C LEU A 114 -2.60 0.28 -11.26
N SER A 115 -3.90 -0.03 -11.22
CA SER A 115 -4.64 -0.35 -12.43
C SER A 115 -5.71 0.71 -12.66
N TYR A 116 -5.84 1.16 -13.89
CA TYR A 116 -6.71 2.28 -14.24
C TYR A 116 -7.88 1.81 -15.10
N GLY A 117 -8.89 2.67 -15.23
CA GLY A 117 -10.10 2.33 -15.94
C GLY A 117 -9.95 2.11 -17.43
N ASP A 118 -8.85 2.60 -18.02
CA ASP A 118 -8.57 2.37 -19.44
C ASP A 118 -7.70 1.15 -19.67
N SER A 119 -7.59 0.29 -18.67
CA SER A 119 -6.80 -0.95 -18.71
C SER A 119 -5.29 -0.73 -18.66
N THR A 120 -4.83 0.50 -18.44
CA THR A 120 -3.39 0.71 -18.25
C THR A 120 -3.01 0.37 -16.83
N GLN A 121 -1.75 0.02 -16.63
CA GLN A 121 -1.20 -0.30 -15.32
C GLN A 121 0.10 0.44 -15.12
N GLU A 122 0.40 0.75 -13.88
CA GLU A 122 1.62 1.46 -13.53
C GLU A 122 2.18 0.84 -12.27
N GLU A 123 3.47 0.49 -12.27
CA GLU A 123 4.12 0.03 -11.05
C GLU A 123 4.78 1.23 -10.40
N ILE A 124 4.49 1.44 -9.12
CA ILE A 124 5.11 2.54 -8.38
C ILE A 124 5.95 1.98 -7.25
N ILE A 125 6.90 2.77 -6.78
CA ILE A 125 7.77 2.40 -5.67
C ILE A 125 7.37 3.24 -4.47
N VAL A 126 7.11 2.58 -3.35
CA VAL A 126 6.73 3.27 -2.12
C VAL A 126 7.76 2.91 -1.05
N PRO A 127 8.62 3.85 -0.65
CA PRO A 127 9.59 3.58 0.41
C PRO A 127 8.88 3.51 1.76
N MET A 128 9.15 2.45 2.51
CA MET A 128 8.51 2.23 3.80
C MET A 128 9.54 2.13 4.90
N VAL A 129 9.20 2.64 6.08
CA VAL A 129 10.05 2.56 7.27
C VAL A 129 9.19 2.11 8.43
N GLN A 130 9.83 1.54 9.45
CA GLN A 130 9.11 1.20 10.67
C GLN A 130 9.27 2.33 11.68
N VAL A 131 8.16 2.76 12.27
CA VAL A 131 8.15 3.76 13.32
C VAL A 131 7.34 3.16 14.46
N ASP A 132 8.00 2.90 15.58
CA ASP A 132 7.33 2.31 16.75
C ASP A 132 6.62 1.01 16.40
N GLY A 133 7.23 0.20 15.57
CA GLY A 133 6.69 -1.10 15.19
C GLY A 133 5.67 -1.07 14.06
N GLU A 134 5.31 0.12 13.57
CA GLU A 134 4.35 0.22 12.49
C GLU A 134 5.03 0.63 11.20
N TRP A 135 4.58 0.05 10.10
CA TRP A 135 5.09 0.43 8.80
C TRP A 135 4.44 1.74 8.34
N LYS A 136 5.28 2.69 7.98
CA LYS A 136 4.84 4.00 7.52
C LYS A 136 5.55 4.34 6.21
N MET A 137 4.94 5.18 5.40
CA MET A 137 5.58 5.68 4.19
C MET A 137 6.64 6.71 4.58
N LYS A 138 7.80 6.56 3.99
CA LYS A 138 8.91 7.47 4.29
C LYS A 138 8.66 8.88 3.75
#